data_660e720e58371d1538e4e9531ab4c86d
#
_entry.id   660e720e58371d1538e4e9531ab4c86d
#
_cell.length_a   1.000
_cell.length_b   1.000
_cell.length_c   1.000
_cell.angle_alpha   90.00
_cell.angle_beta   90.00
_cell.angle_gamma   90.00
#
_symmetry.space_group_name_H-M   'P 1'
#
loop_
_entity.id
_entity.type
_entity.pdbx_description
1 polymer ?
#
loop_
_entity_poly.entity_id
_entity_poly.type
_entity_poly.pdbx_seq_one_letter_code
_entity_poly.pdbx_strand_id
1 'polypeptide(L)'
;RAVLDSIIENLKPGTLVTDCSTIDVDQAKILHRKCKDNKLLFLDAPVSGGVGGAENGTLTFMVGGTEDAYEMMLPLFEVMGKKSLLCGSYGTGQATKACNNMLLATTMIGVGEAFNLGKNLGLDPQKLFEILSTSTGSCWAINNYCPIKGVGPESPADNNFEPGFSASLMFKDLSIALKAIQSTNTYAPFGTKAQENFSNMINKKKGDLDFSAITKLNEQRHN
;
A
#
# COMPACT_ATOMS: atom_id res chain seq x y z
N ARG A 1 -4.38 -8.71 -15.93
CA ARG A 1 -5.28 -9.53 -16.77
C ARG A 1 -4.72 -9.66 -18.20
N ALA A 2 -4.45 -8.56 -18.89
CA ALA A 2 -3.97 -8.63 -20.28
C ALA A 2 -2.72 -9.52 -20.47
N VAL A 3 -1.76 -9.44 -19.56
CA VAL A 3 -0.54 -10.30 -19.61
C VAL A 3 -0.91 -11.77 -19.46
N LEU A 4 -1.73 -12.14 -18.46
CA LEU A 4 -2.15 -13.52 -18.28
C LEU A 4 -2.93 -14.01 -19.52
N ASP A 5 -3.83 -13.19 -20.06
CA ASP A 5 -4.61 -13.51 -21.24
C ASP A 5 -3.72 -13.83 -22.47
N SER A 6 -2.57 -13.18 -22.59
CA SER A 6 -1.64 -13.39 -23.70
C SER A 6 -0.74 -14.63 -23.57
N ILE A 7 -0.57 -15.18 -22.37
CA ILE A 7 0.37 -16.30 -22.14
C ILE A 7 -0.33 -17.59 -21.71
N ILE A 8 -1.56 -17.54 -21.22
CA ILE A 8 -2.21 -18.64 -20.49
C ILE A 8 -2.30 -19.93 -21.34
N GLU A 9 -2.56 -19.80 -22.64
CA GLU A 9 -2.68 -20.95 -23.56
C GLU A 9 -1.34 -21.65 -23.84
N ASN A 10 -0.23 -20.95 -23.56
CA ASN A 10 1.13 -21.47 -23.77
C ASN A 10 1.75 -22.06 -22.52
N LEU A 11 1.07 -21.95 -21.36
CA LEU A 11 1.54 -22.49 -20.10
C LEU A 11 1.19 -23.98 -19.99
N LYS A 12 2.14 -24.76 -19.46
CA LYS A 12 1.91 -26.20 -19.20
C LYS A 12 0.99 -26.39 -17.99
N PRO A 13 0.12 -27.41 -17.99
CA PRO A 13 -0.62 -27.81 -16.81
C PRO A 13 0.30 -27.96 -15.58
N GLY A 14 -0.14 -27.47 -14.44
CA GLY A 14 0.64 -27.47 -13.19
C GLY A 14 1.60 -26.28 -13.04
N THR A 15 1.73 -25.40 -14.05
CA THR A 15 2.51 -24.17 -13.88
C THR A 15 1.88 -23.28 -12.81
N LEU A 16 2.71 -22.77 -11.90
CA LEU A 16 2.31 -21.78 -10.91
C LEU A 16 2.44 -20.36 -11.48
N VAL A 17 1.35 -19.63 -11.47
CA VAL A 17 1.27 -18.20 -11.81
C VAL A 17 1.15 -17.40 -10.52
N THR A 18 2.05 -16.45 -10.29
CA THR A 18 2.01 -15.54 -9.15
C THR A 18 1.85 -14.11 -9.64
N ASP A 19 0.78 -13.44 -9.22
CA ASP A 19 0.53 -12.03 -9.55
C ASP A 19 0.86 -11.14 -8.35
N CYS A 20 1.96 -10.38 -8.45
CA CYS A 20 2.40 -9.43 -7.44
C CYS A 20 1.79 -8.02 -7.62
N SER A 21 0.94 -7.83 -8.62
CA SER A 21 0.25 -6.55 -8.84
C SER A 21 -0.76 -6.27 -7.72
N THR A 22 -1.02 -4.99 -7.44
CA THR A 22 -2.16 -4.59 -6.60
C THR A 22 -3.38 -4.37 -7.49
N ILE A 23 -4.35 -5.28 -7.37
CA ILE A 23 -5.61 -5.33 -8.13
C ILE A 23 -6.81 -5.53 -7.21
N ASP A 24 -8.02 -5.38 -7.74
CA ASP A 24 -9.26 -5.65 -6.98
C ASP A 24 -9.31 -7.12 -6.51
N VAL A 25 -9.85 -7.34 -5.32
CA VAL A 25 -10.05 -8.68 -4.73
C VAL A 25 -10.84 -9.60 -5.68
N ASP A 26 -11.90 -9.08 -6.30
CA ASP A 26 -12.72 -9.86 -7.22
C ASP A 26 -11.97 -10.18 -8.53
N GLN A 27 -11.10 -9.28 -9.00
CA GLN A 27 -10.22 -9.56 -10.13
C GLN A 27 -9.25 -10.70 -9.83
N ALA A 28 -8.64 -10.73 -8.64
CA ALA A 28 -7.78 -11.84 -8.22
C ALA A 28 -8.54 -13.18 -8.24
N LYS A 29 -9.78 -13.20 -7.73
CA LYS A 29 -10.65 -14.39 -7.78
C LYS A 29 -11.01 -14.82 -9.21
N ILE A 30 -11.20 -13.86 -10.12
CA ILE A 30 -11.45 -14.14 -11.55
C ILE A 30 -10.20 -14.75 -12.19
N LEU A 31 -9.00 -14.19 -11.93
CA LEU A 31 -7.74 -14.70 -12.46
C LEU A 31 -7.47 -16.12 -11.94
N HIS A 32 -7.74 -16.37 -10.64
CA HIS A 32 -7.65 -17.72 -10.09
C HIS A 32 -8.54 -18.71 -10.84
N ARG A 33 -9.84 -18.40 -11.03
CA ARG A 33 -10.76 -19.29 -11.77
C ARG A 33 -10.23 -19.58 -13.18
N LYS A 34 -9.75 -18.55 -13.86
CA LYS A 34 -9.18 -18.67 -15.20
C LYS A 34 -7.95 -19.60 -15.21
N CYS A 35 -7.04 -19.46 -14.23
CA CYS A 35 -5.90 -20.37 -14.09
C CYS A 35 -6.36 -21.81 -13.83
N LYS A 36 -7.30 -22.01 -12.91
CA LYS A 36 -7.86 -23.31 -12.57
C LYS A 36 -8.48 -24.02 -13.79
N ASP A 37 -9.25 -23.29 -14.61
CA ASP A 37 -9.88 -23.84 -15.82
C ASP A 37 -8.83 -24.29 -16.85
N ASN A 38 -7.62 -23.70 -16.82
CA ASN A 38 -6.46 -24.08 -17.63
C ASN A 38 -5.49 -25.03 -16.92
N LYS A 39 -5.91 -25.65 -15.79
CA LYS A 39 -5.08 -26.57 -14.98
C LYS A 39 -3.80 -25.96 -14.46
N LEU A 40 -3.80 -24.65 -14.19
CA LEU A 40 -2.70 -23.88 -13.61
C LEU A 40 -2.95 -23.63 -12.13
N LEU A 41 -1.88 -23.43 -11.36
CA LEU A 41 -1.93 -22.92 -10.00
C LEU A 41 -1.85 -21.39 -10.03
N PHE A 42 -2.42 -20.73 -9.00
CA PHE A 42 -2.42 -19.26 -8.93
C PHE A 42 -2.23 -18.77 -7.50
N LEU A 43 -1.41 -17.73 -7.35
CA LEU A 43 -1.30 -16.93 -6.12
C LEU A 43 -1.51 -15.46 -6.45
N ASP A 44 -2.31 -14.76 -5.66
CA ASP A 44 -2.29 -13.32 -5.56
C ASP A 44 -1.32 -12.92 -4.44
N ALA A 45 -0.24 -12.24 -4.77
CA ALA A 45 0.86 -11.97 -3.85
C ALA A 45 1.33 -10.51 -3.89
N PRO A 46 0.43 -9.52 -3.67
CA PRO A 46 0.85 -8.12 -3.62
C PRO A 46 1.90 -7.89 -2.52
N VAL A 47 2.72 -6.86 -2.75
CA VAL A 47 3.90 -6.58 -1.95
C VAL A 47 3.82 -5.26 -1.19
N SER A 48 4.60 -5.17 -0.12
CA SER A 48 4.90 -3.93 0.60
C SER A 48 6.40 -3.81 0.80
N GLY A 49 6.94 -2.56 0.76
CA GLY A 49 8.36 -2.27 0.91
C GLY A 49 8.88 -1.23 -0.06
N GLY A 50 8.08 -0.88 -1.09
CA GLY A 50 8.46 0.12 -2.10
C GLY A 50 9.65 -0.30 -2.95
N VAL A 51 10.26 0.68 -3.66
CA VAL A 51 11.42 0.46 -4.53
C VAL A 51 12.61 -0.05 -3.71
N GLY A 52 12.92 0.58 -2.58
CA GLY A 52 14.03 0.14 -1.71
C GLY A 52 13.85 -1.28 -1.18
N GLY A 53 12.63 -1.70 -0.87
CA GLY A 53 12.35 -3.09 -0.49
C GLY A 53 12.59 -4.08 -1.63
N ALA A 54 12.29 -3.71 -2.86
CA ALA A 54 12.54 -4.52 -4.04
C ALA A 54 14.05 -4.64 -4.35
N GLU A 55 14.78 -3.53 -4.32
CA GLU A 55 16.22 -3.48 -4.58
C GLU A 55 17.03 -4.28 -3.54
N ASN A 56 16.60 -4.27 -2.29
CA ASN A 56 17.30 -4.92 -1.19
C ASN A 56 16.76 -6.35 -0.89
N GLY A 57 15.82 -6.88 -1.65
CA GLY A 57 15.21 -8.18 -1.38
C GLY A 57 14.50 -8.25 -0.02
N THR A 58 13.90 -7.14 0.43
CA THR A 58 13.28 -7.03 1.77
C THR A 58 11.76 -6.81 1.72
N LEU A 59 11.14 -7.14 0.60
CA LEU A 59 9.68 -7.04 0.43
C LEU A 59 8.93 -7.89 1.46
N THR A 60 7.73 -7.44 1.79
CA THR A 60 6.73 -8.27 2.47
C THR A 60 5.68 -8.70 1.46
N PHE A 61 5.52 -10.02 1.26
CA PHE A 61 4.50 -10.61 0.40
C PHE A 61 3.25 -10.96 1.21
N MET A 62 2.10 -10.52 0.75
CA MET A 62 0.78 -10.84 1.29
C MET A 62 0.12 -11.82 0.34
N VAL A 63 0.11 -13.12 0.69
CA VAL A 63 -0.21 -14.17 -0.28
C VAL A 63 -1.62 -14.70 -0.06
N GLY A 64 -2.38 -14.81 -1.15
CA GLY A 64 -3.67 -15.50 -1.19
C GLY A 64 -3.63 -16.68 -2.17
N GLY A 65 -4.10 -17.86 -1.73
CA GLY A 65 -4.10 -19.06 -2.55
C GLY A 65 -4.17 -20.35 -1.73
N THR A 66 -3.72 -21.46 -2.30
CA THR A 66 -3.58 -22.73 -1.60
C THR A 66 -2.24 -22.85 -0.90
N GLU A 67 -2.17 -23.68 0.14
CA GLU A 67 -0.93 -23.97 0.88
C GLU A 67 0.12 -24.59 -0.02
N ASP A 68 -0.24 -25.59 -0.82
CA ASP A 68 0.66 -26.26 -1.76
C ASP A 68 1.29 -25.26 -2.76
N ALA A 69 0.48 -24.34 -3.32
CA ALA A 69 0.98 -23.32 -4.23
C ALA A 69 1.90 -22.31 -3.51
N TYR A 70 1.60 -21.98 -2.26
CA TYR A 70 2.43 -21.11 -1.44
C TYR A 70 3.79 -21.76 -1.13
N GLU A 71 3.80 -23.03 -0.72
CA GLU A 71 5.04 -23.78 -0.47
C GLU A 71 5.92 -23.89 -1.71
N MET A 72 5.33 -24.11 -2.88
CA MET A 72 6.06 -24.10 -4.16
C MET A 72 6.75 -22.76 -4.45
N MET A 73 6.16 -21.63 -4.00
CA MET A 73 6.69 -20.29 -4.24
C MET A 73 7.66 -19.82 -3.15
N LEU A 74 7.70 -20.44 -1.98
CA LEU A 74 8.54 -20.04 -0.84
C LEU A 74 10.00 -19.76 -1.23
N PRO A 75 10.71 -20.62 -1.98
CA PRO A 75 12.11 -20.37 -2.34
C PRO A 75 12.34 -19.06 -3.10
N LEU A 76 11.34 -18.63 -3.91
CA LEU A 76 11.42 -17.35 -4.62
C LEU A 76 11.05 -16.18 -3.71
N PHE A 77 10.06 -16.34 -2.83
CA PHE A 77 9.72 -15.29 -1.85
C PHE A 77 10.89 -15.00 -0.90
N GLU A 78 11.66 -16.02 -0.49
CA GLU A 78 12.83 -15.87 0.39
C GLU A 78 13.98 -15.08 -0.27
N VAL A 79 14.11 -15.16 -1.59
CA VAL A 79 15.12 -14.37 -2.34
C VAL A 79 14.67 -12.93 -2.56
N MET A 80 13.37 -12.72 -2.82
CA MET A 80 12.84 -11.40 -3.17
C MET A 80 12.37 -10.60 -1.93
N GLY A 81 12.19 -11.24 -0.79
CA GLY A 81 11.58 -10.61 0.35
C GLY A 81 12.11 -11.04 1.70
N LYS A 82 11.88 -10.20 2.68
CA LYS A 82 12.15 -10.45 4.09
C LYS A 82 11.08 -11.33 4.75
N LYS A 83 9.86 -11.27 4.23
CA LYS A 83 8.71 -11.96 4.81
C LYS A 83 7.67 -12.28 3.73
N SER A 84 7.15 -13.49 3.77
CA SER A 84 5.91 -13.86 3.09
C SER A 84 4.93 -14.44 4.10
N LEU A 85 3.64 -14.24 3.86
CA LEU A 85 2.58 -14.79 4.72
C LEU A 85 1.40 -15.20 3.85
N LEU A 86 0.99 -16.47 3.97
CA LEU A 86 -0.27 -16.96 3.42
C LEU A 86 -1.42 -16.40 4.26
N CYS A 87 -2.16 -15.45 3.69
CA CYS A 87 -3.25 -14.72 4.34
C CYS A 87 -4.59 -15.48 4.30
N GLY A 88 -4.65 -16.54 3.52
CA GLY A 88 -5.82 -17.40 3.33
C GLY A 88 -6.05 -17.75 1.85
N SER A 89 -7.29 -18.02 1.46
CA SER A 89 -7.66 -18.42 0.11
C SER A 89 -7.51 -17.26 -0.92
N TYR A 90 -7.83 -17.53 -2.16
CA TYR A 90 -7.67 -16.59 -3.28
C TYR A 90 -8.35 -15.24 -3.06
N GLY A 91 -7.58 -14.17 -3.35
CA GLY A 91 -7.99 -12.78 -3.14
C GLY A 91 -7.70 -12.25 -1.74
N THR A 92 -7.25 -13.10 -0.78
CA THR A 92 -6.94 -12.62 0.57
C THR A 92 -5.63 -11.84 0.63
N GLY A 93 -4.68 -12.10 -0.25
CA GLY A 93 -3.49 -11.26 -0.43
C GLY A 93 -3.88 -9.82 -0.80
N GLN A 94 -4.75 -9.68 -1.80
CA GLN A 94 -5.27 -8.37 -2.22
C GLN A 94 -6.11 -7.70 -1.13
N ALA A 95 -6.95 -8.45 -0.42
CA ALA A 95 -7.71 -7.93 0.72
C ALA A 95 -6.79 -7.40 1.82
N THR A 96 -5.74 -8.15 2.16
CA THR A 96 -4.72 -7.74 3.14
C THR A 96 -4.01 -6.47 2.67
N LYS A 97 -3.62 -6.38 1.39
CA LYS A 97 -3.00 -5.19 0.81
C LYS A 97 -3.92 -3.97 0.87
N ALA A 98 -5.22 -4.13 0.56
CA ALA A 98 -6.20 -3.05 0.64
C ALA A 98 -6.32 -2.51 2.07
N CYS A 99 -6.40 -3.39 3.08
CA CYS A 99 -6.42 -2.99 4.49
C CYS A 99 -5.13 -2.28 4.90
N ASN A 100 -3.96 -2.81 4.49
CA ASN A 100 -2.66 -2.20 4.78
C ASN A 100 -2.55 -0.78 4.22
N ASN A 101 -2.91 -0.57 2.95
CA ASN A 101 -2.75 0.73 2.31
C ASN A 101 -3.81 1.75 2.76
N MET A 102 -5.01 1.29 3.13
CA MET A 102 -6.00 2.14 3.80
C MET A 102 -5.47 2.64 5.16
N LEU A 103 -4.88 1.76 5.96
CA LEU A 103 -4.27 2.13 7.23
C LEU A 103 -3.08 3.08 7.03
N LEU A 104 -2.20 2.78 6.08
CA LEU A 104 -1.04 3.62 5.73
C LEU A 104 -1.46 5.04 5.36
N ALA A 105 -2.45 5.20 4.48
CA ALA A 105 -2.96 6.50 4.06
C ALA A 105 -3.58 7.27 5.23
N THR A 106 -4.37 6.60 6.05
CA THR A 106 -5.03 7.21 7.21
C THR A 106 -4.01 7.69 8.23
N THR A 107 -3.00 6.88 8.54
CA THR A 107 -1.94 7.26 9.49
C THR A 107 -1.07 8.39 8.94
N MET A 108 -0.75 8.40 7.65
CA MET A 108 0.01 9.49 7.02
C MET A 108 -0.74 10.83 7.11
N ILE A 109 -2.05 10.83 6.86
CA ILE A 109 -2.88 12.03 7.02
C ILE A 109 -2.88 12.48 8.47
N GLY A 110 -3.10 11.55 9.43
CA GLY A 110 -3.11 11.86 10.87
C GLY A 110 -1.78 12.43 11.37
N VAL A 111 -0.65 11.90 10.89
CA VAL A 111 0.68 12.44 11.19
C VAL A 111 0.81 13.87 10.69
N GLY A 112 0.42 14.14 9.45
CA GLY A 112 0.46 15.50 8.89
C GLY A 112 -0.41 16.49 9.69
N GLU A 113 -1.61 16.05 10.10
CA GLU A 113 -2.52 16.89 10.93
C GLU A 113 -1.92 17.14 12.32
N ALA A 114 -1.28 16.14 12.94
CA ALA A 114 -0.63 16.30 14.24
C ALA A 114 0.53 17.31 14.19
N PHE A 115 1.39 17.24 13.16
CA PHE A 115 2.46 18.22 12.98
C PHE A 115 1.93 19.62 12.66
N ASN A 116 0.88 19.73 11.86
CA ASN A 116 0.25 21.02 11.57
C ASN A 116 -0.36 21.67 12.83
N LEU A 117 -1.05 20.87 13.65
CA LEU A 117 -1.53 21.32 14.96
C LEU A 117 -0.36 21.77 15.86
N GLY A 118 0.71 20.96 15.96
CA GLY A 118 1.89 21.28 16.74
C GLY A 118 2.52 22.61 16.31
N LYS A 119 2.66 22.83 15.00
CA LYS A 119 3.14 24.08 14.42
C LYS A 119 2.28 25.29 14.86
N ASN A 120 0.96 25.15 14.78
CA ASN A 120 0.03 26.22 15.18
C ASN A 120 0.05 26.50 16.69
N LEU A 121 0.43 25.50 17.50
CA LEU A 121 0.64 25.63 18.94
C LEU A 121 2.04 26.11 19.31
N GLY A 122 2.93 26.35 18.33
CA GLY A 122 4.29 26.83 18.56
C GLY A 122 5.28 25.75 19.04
N LEU A 123 4.96 24.46 18.79
CA LEU A 123 5.87 23.36 19.14
C LEU A 123 7.02 23.25 18.13
N ASP A 124 8.19 22.94 18.65
CA ASP A 124 9.34 22.56 17.83
C ASP A 124 9.08 21.20 17.16
N PRO A 125 9.18 21.08 15.81
CA PRO A 125 8.82 19.87 15.09
C PRO A 125 9.74 18.69 15.42
N GLN A 126 11.03 18.91 15.71
CA GLN A 126 11.95 17.85 16.06
C GLN A 126 11.61 17.26 17.44
N LYS A 127 11.29 18.09 18.42
CA LYS A 127 10.85 17.65 19.76
C LYS A 127 9.51 16.92 19.68
N LEU A 128 8.61 17.41 18.84
CA LEU A 128 7.33 16.73 18.60
C LEU A 128 7.55 15.34 18.00
N PHE A 129 8.44 15.20 17.02
CA PHE A 129 8.82 13.92 16.43
C PHE A 129 9.37 12.94 17.51
N GLU A 130 10.32 13.40 18.34
CA GLU A 130 10.94 12.57 19.39
C GLU A 130 9.89 11.97 20.34
N ILE A 131 8.89 12.75 20.70
CA ILE A 131 7.78 12.27 21.55
C ILE A 131 6.84 11.35 20.77
N LEU A 132 6.36 11.75 19.58
CA LEU A 132 5.39 10.97 18.83
C LEU A 132 5.95 9.63 18.35
N SER A 133 7.24 9.57 18.00
CA SER A 133 7.89 8.34 17.54
C SER A 133 8.03 7.27 18.62
N THR A 134 8.01 7.66 19.90
CA THR A 134 8.21 6.78 21.06
C THR A 134 6.98 6.62 21.94
N SER A 135 5.94 7.41 21.69
CA SER A 135 4.69 7.38 22.47
C SER A 135 3.61 6.54 21.77
N THR A 136 2.42 6.47 22.37
CA THR A 136 1.28 5.68 21.87
C THR A 136 0.75 6.08 20.50
N GLY A 137 1.09 7.28 20.00
CA GLY A 137 0.81 7.73 18.64
C GLY A 137 1.80 7.21 17.59
N SER A 138 2.80 6.43 17.99
CA SER A 138 3.83 5.89 17.09
C SER A 138 3.24 5.03 15.99
N CYS A 139 3.74 5.22 14.77
CA CYS A 139 3.34 4.43 13.59
C CYS A 139 4.45 4.47 12.53
N TRP A 140 4.34 3.61 11.51
CA TRP A 140 5.32 3.54 10.42
C TRP A 140 5.52 4.89 9.71
N ALA A 141 4.46 5.65 9.51
CA ALA A 141 4.50 6.95 8.84
C ALA A 141 5.35 7.97 9.61
N ILE A 142 5.37 7.93 10.95
CA ILE A 142 6.29 8.75 11.76
C ILE A 142 7.69 8.16 11.72
N ASN A 143 7.85 6.88 12.05
CA ASN A 143 9.14 6.31 12.40
C ASN A 143 10.05 6.08 11.19
N ASN A 144 9.47 5.88 10.00
CA ASN A 144 10.20 5.51 8.79
C ASN A 144 9.99 6.46 7.62
N TYR A 145 9.01 7.37 7.70
CA TYR A 145 8.59 8.14 6.53
C TYR A 145 8.00 9.51 6.93
N CYS A 146 8.59 10.17 7.91
CA CYS A 146 8.09 11.43 8.46
C CYS A 146 7.89 12.47 7.33
N PRO A 147 6.67 13.04 7.17
CA PRO A 147 6.37 13.93 6.04
C PRO A 147 6.82 15.38 6.26
N ILE A 148 7.68 15.64 7.25
CA ILE A 148 8.18 16.95 7.61
C ILE A 148 9.65 17.03 7.28
N LYS A 149 10.02 18.00 6.42
CA LYS A 149 11.41 18.20 5.96
C LYS A 149 12.37 18.43 7.12
N GLY A 150 13.46 17.68 7.13
CA GLY A 150 14.53 17.78 8.14
C GLY A 150 14.15 17.21 9.51
N VAL A 151 13.07 16.42 9.60
CA VAL A 151 12.57 15.87 10.86
C VAL A 151 12.51 14.35 10.78
N GLY A 152 13.17 13.67 11.71
CA GLY A 152 13.24 12.22 11.74
C GLY A 152 14.17 11.61 10.69
N PRO A 153 13.95 10.34 10.27
CA PRO A 153 14.70 9.70 9.20
C PRO A 153 14.48 10.39 7.86
N GLU A 154 15.50 10.30 6.98
CA GLU A 154 15.38 10.79 5.60
C GLU A 154 14.15 10.21 4.91
N SER A 155 13.38 11.07 4.25
CA SER A 155 12.12 10.73 3.62
C SER A 155 11.90 11.57 2.34
N PRO A 156 10.90 11.28 1.52
CA PRO A 156 10.56 12.10 0.37
C PRO A 156 10.31 13.59 0.69
N ALA A 157 9.95 13.93 1.93
CA ALA A 157 9.80 15.31 2.35
C ALA A 157 11.12 16.12 2.23
N ASP A 158 12.27 15.47 2.37
CA ASP A 158 13.59 16.08 2.24
C ASP A 158 13.97 16.36 0.79
N ASN A 159 13.42 15.58 -0.15
CA ASN A 159 13.66 15.62 -1.58
C ASN A 159 12.45 16.18 -2.38
N ASN A 160 11.81 17.23 -1.88
CA ASN A 160 10.65 17.87 -2.52
C ASN A 160 9.48 16.93 -2.85
N PHE A 161 9.34 15.82 -2.11
CA PHE A 161 8.36 14.77 -2.32
C PHE A 161 8.52 14.06 -3.67
N GLU A 162 9.75 13.86 -4.13
CA GLU A 162 10.02 12.90 -5.20
C GLU A 162 9.47 11.53 -4.81
N PRO A 163 8.72 10.84 -5.70
CA PRO A 163 7.91 9.72 -5.26
C PRO A 163 8.72 8.44 -5.06
N GLY A 164 8.78 7.93 -3.83
CA GLY A 164 9.01 6.52 -3.55
C GLY A 164 7.73 5.69 -3.78
N PHE A 165 6.58 6.30 -3.50
CA PHE A 165 5.23 5.77 -3.80
C PHE A 165 4.30 6.93 -4.13
N SER A 166 3.91 7.06 -5.40
CA SER A 166 3.17 8.24 -5.87
C SER A 166 1.75 8.33 -5.28
N ALA A 167 1.26 9.56 -5.15
CA ALA A 167 -0.11 9.82 -4.71
C ALA A 167 -1.16 9.20 -5.66
N SER A 168 -0.87 9.12 -6.97
CA SER A 168 -1.72 8.43 -7.94
C SER A 168 -1.84 6.94 -7.64
N LEU A 169 -0.74 6.27 -7.26
CA LEU A 169 -0.76 4.86 -6.87
C LEU A 169 -1.49 4.66 -5.54
N MET A 170 -1.28 5.54 -4.55
CA MET A 170 -2.04 5.50 -3.29
C MET A 170 -3.54 5.70 -3.55
N PHE A 171 -3.93 6.65 -4.39
CA PHE A 171 -5.33 6.86 -4.77
C PHE A 171 -5.94 5.63 -5.45
N LYS A 172 -5.19 4.97 -6.34
CA LYS A 172 -5.61 3.68 -6.94
C LYS A 172 -5.86 2.63 -5.87
N ASP A 173 -4.94 2.46 -4.93
CA ASP A 173 -5.04 1.44 -3.88
C ASP A 173 -6.19 1.74 -2.91
N LEU A 174 -6.41 3.02 -2.56
CA LEU A 174 -7.57 3.45 -1.77
C LEU A 174 -8.89 3.24 -2.51
N SER A 175 -8.90 3.38 -3.84
CA SER A 175 -10.10 3.10 -4.65
C SER A 175 -10.44 1.60 -4.65
N ILE A 176 -9.43 0.73 -4.61
CA ILE A 176 -9.61 -0.72 -4.40
C ILE A 176 -10.20 -0.99 -2.99
N ALA A 177 -9.63 -0.36 -1.96
CA ALA A 177 -10.15 -0.48 -0.60
C ALA A 177 -11.60 0.02 -0.47
N LEU A 178 -11.94 1.16 -1.12
CA LEU A 178 -13.30 1.69 -1.12
C LEU A 178 -14.31 0.74 -1.77
N LYS A 179 -13.96 0.08 -2.87
CA LYS A 179 -14.80 -0.96 -3.47
C LYS A 179 -15.02 -2.13 -2.52
N ALA A 180 -13.98 -2.57 -1.81
CA ALA A 180 -14.09 -3.63 -0.82
C ALA A 180 -14.99 -3.21 0.36
N ILE A 181 -14.87 -1.97 0.86
CA ILE A 181 -15.74 -1.38 1.89
C ILE A 181 -17.21 -1.42 1.43
N GLN A 182 -17.48 -0.99 0.20
CA GLN A 182 -18.84 -0.96 -0.37
C GLN A 182 -19.42 -2.38 -0.55
N SER A 183 -18.64 -3.31 -1.10
CA SER A 183 -19.10 -4.69 -1.36
C SER A 183 -19.36 -5.50 -0.10
N THR A 184 -18.71 -5.15 1.01
CA THR A 184 -18.86 -5.81 2.32
C THR A 184 -19.75 -5.05 3.28
N ASN A 185 -20.28 -3.89 2.87
CA ASN A 185 -21.03 -2.96 3.73
C ASN A 185 -20.28 -2.61 5.04
N THR A 186 -18.96 -2.44 4.94
CA THR A 186 -18.10 -2.12 6.09
C THR A 186 -18.20 -0.64 6.45
N TYR A 187 -18.36 -0.31 7.72
CA TYR A 187 -18.29 1.07 8.21
C TYR A 187 -16.84 1.50 8.40
N ALA A 188 -16.29 2.30 7.47
CA ALA A 188 -14.90 2.76 7.48
C ALA A 188 -14.79 4.24 7.07
N PRO A 189 -15.29 5.19 7.93
CA PRO A 189 -15.35 6.60 7.58
C PRO A 189 -13.98 7.23 7.34
N PHE A 190 -12.96 6.86 8.11
CA PHE A 190 -11.60 7.40 7.94
C PHE A 190 -10.93 6.91 6.66
N GLY A 191 -11.12 5.63 6.28
CA GLY A 191 -10.63 5.09 5.00
C GLY A 191 -11.30 5.79 3.80
N THR A 192 -12.62 6.02 3.88
CA THR A 192 -13.37 6.78 2.88
C THR A 192 -12.85 8.22 2.78
N LYS A 193 -12.63 8.87 3.92
CA LYS A 193 -12.11 10.23 3.95
C LYS A 193 -10.68 10.34 3.42
N ALA A 194 -9.84 9.33 3.68
CA ALA A 194 -8.51 9.26 3.10
C ALA A 194 -8.58 9.22 1.56
N GLN A 195 -9.44 8.38 0.99
CA GLN A 195 -9.62 8.29 -0.47
C GLN A 195 -10.08 9.63 -1.07
N GLU A 196 -11.03 10.34 -0.44
CA GLU A 196 -11.45 11.67 -0.87
C GLU A 196 -10.29 12.69 -0.86
N ASN A 197 -9.45 12.67 0.17
CA ASN A 197 -8.30 13.57 0.28
C ASN A 197 -7.28 13.30 -0.85
N PHE A 198 -7.00 12.03 -1.16
CA PHE A 198 -6.12 11.69 -2.29
C PHE A 198 -6.78 12.02 -3.64
N SER A 199 -8.08 11.84 -3.80
CA SER A 199 -8.81 12.31 -4.99
C SER A 199 -8.63 13.82 -5.20
N ASN A 200 -8.73 14.61 -4.15
CA ASN A 200 -8.48 16.06 -4.19
C ASN A 200 -7.03 16.38 -4.59
N MET A 201 -6.06 15.58 -4.16
CA MET A 201 -4.65 15.73 -4.54
C MET A 201 -4.46 15.49 -6.04
N ILE A 202 -5.09 14.45 -6.60
CA ILE A 202 -5.07 14.17 -8.03
C ILE A 202 -5.70 15.31 -8.82
N ASN A 203 -6.88 15.79 -8.40
CA ASN A 203 -7.59 16.90 -9.05
C ASN A 203 -6.76 18.19 -9.08
N LYS A 204 -5.89 18.40 -8.10
CA LYS A 204 -4.92 19.51 -8.04
C LYS A 204 -3.63 19.25 -8.84
N LYS A 205 -3.59 18.20 -9.69
CA LYS A 205 -2.43 17.79 -10.51
C LYS A 205 -1.16 17.51 -9.69
N LYS A 206 -1.31 16.96 -8.49
CA LYS A 206 -0.23 16.57 -7.58
C LYS A 206 -0.08 15.04 -7.47
N GLY A 207 -0.59 14.30 -8.43
CA GLY A 207 -0.58 12.83 -8.43
C GLY A 207 0.80 12.21 -8.56
N ASP A 208 1.73 12.94 -9.18
CA ASP A 208 3.11 12.48 -9.40
C ASP A 208 4.02 12.71 -8.19
N LEU A 209 3.57 13.46 -7.19
CA LEU A 209 4.30 13.60 -5.94
C LEU A 209 4.16 12.33 -5.09
N ASP A 210 5.09 12.15 -4.18
CA ASP A 210 4.98 11.10 -3.14
C ASP A 210 3.68 11.22 -2.35
N PHE A 211 3.11 10.10 -1.93
CA PHE A 211 1.83 10.07 -1.20
C PHE A 211 1.90 10.88 0.12
N SER A 212 3.08 10.99 0.72
CA SER A 212 3.28 11.77 1.94
C SER A 212 3.08 13.29 1.74
N ALA A 213 3.13 13.79 0.48
CA ALA A 213 2.79 15.18 0.15
C ALA A 213 1.31 15.53 0.41
N ILE A 214 0.47 14.55 0.77
CA ILE A 214 -0.92 14.80 1.22
C ILE A 214 -0.95 15.77 2.40
N THR A 215 0.08 15.79 3.23
CA THR A 215 0.20 16.68 4.38
C THR A 215 0.22 18.15 4.00
N LYS A 216 0.75 18.51 2.80
CA LYS A 216 0.72 19.89 2.28
C LYS A 216 -0.68 20.38 1.88
N LEU A 217 -1.64 19.50 1.68
CA LEU A 217 -3.02 19.91 1.41
C LEU A 217 -3.72 20.43 2.66
N ASN A 218 -3.29 19.97 3.83
CA ASN A 218 -3.85 20.35 5.11
C ASN A 218 -3.37 21.74 5.55
N GLU A 219 -2.18 22.17 5.10
CA GLU A 219 -1.64 23.51 5.40
C GLU A 219 -2.42 24.65 4.69
N GLN A 220 -3.09 24.36 3.57
CA GLN A 220 -3.74 25.37 2.72
C GLN A 220 -5.18 25.75 3.14
N ARG A 221 -5.73 25.17 4.19
CA ARG A 221 -7.11 25.45 4.65
C ARG A 221 -7.25 26.65 5.60
N HIS A 222 -6.16 27.40 5.83
CA HIS A 222 -6.13 28.54 6.74
C HIS A 222 -5.86 29.91 6.08
N ASN A 223 -6.09 30.01 4.74
CA ASN A 223 -6.09 31.32 4.04
C ASN A 223 -7.46 31.62 3.44
#